data_8b05fd7a3be904920cec34bbda947e02
#
_entry.id   8b05fd7a3be904920cec34bbda947e02
#
_cell.length_a   1.000
_cell.length_b   1.000
_cell.length_c   1.000
_cell.angle_alpha   90.00
_cell.angle_beta   90.00
_cell.angle_gamma   90.00
#
_symmetry.space_group_name_H-M   'P 1'
#
loop_
_entity.id
_entity.type
_entity.pdbx_description
1 polymer ?
#
loop_
_entity_poly.entity_id
_entity_poly.type
_entity_poly.pdbx_seq_one_letter_code
_entity_poly.pdbx_strand_id
1 'polypeptide(L)'
;FVYLYLLGLAVLILLRATGRALPKREVRRVPLLGFVAGLLDASGGGGWGPVATSTLLARGGQARTTIGTVNAAEFLVTLSISLTFLLSMGVRHLEIVLGLLVGGMLAAPLAAVLVKRVRERWVLVAVGVLVLGISLYQVGGALYRWLG
;
A
#
# COMPACT_ATOMS: atom_id res chain seq x y z
N PHE A 1 -9.05 5.86 12.72
CA PHE A 1 -9.26 6.88 11.66
C PHE A 1 -8.68 6.43 10.33
N VAL A 2 -7.45 5.88 10.26
CA VAL A 2 -6.80 5.46 8.99
C VAL A 2 -7.61 4.41 8.26
N TYR A 3 -8.14 3.41 8.95
CA TYR A 3 -8.91 2.33 8.33
C TYR A 3 -10.27 2.79 7.80
N LEU A 4 -10.89 3.80 8.42
CA LEU A 4 -12.11 4.43 7.87
C LEU A 4 -11.81 5.20 6.57
N TYR A 5 -10.66 5.87 6.52
CA TYR A 5 -10.19 6.50 5.30
C TYR A 5 -9.91 5.47 4.20
N LEU A 6 -9.22 4.38 4.52
CA LEU A 6 -8.95 3.29 3.58
C LEU A 6 -10.24 2.60 3.11
N LEU A 7 -11.25 2.45 3.97
CA LEU A 7 -12.55 1.93 3.61
C LEU A 7 -13.22 2.80 2.52
N GLY A 8 -13.23 4.12 2.71
CA GLY A 8 -13.74 5.05 1.72
C GLY A 8 -12.99 4.97 0.39
N LEU A 9 -11.66 4.88 0.43
CA LEU A 9 -10.84 4.71 -0.76
C LEU A 9 -11.10 3.37 -1.47
N ALA A 10 -11.27 2.28 -0.74
CA ALA A 10 -11.58 0.97 -1.30
C ALA A 10 -12.88 1.00 -2.09
N VAL A 11 -13.92 1.63 -1.55
CA VAL A 11 -15.20 1.82 -2.25
C VAL A 11 -15.02 2.62 -3.54
N LEU A 12 -14.24 3.72 -3.50
CA LEU A 12 -13.96 4.52 -4.69
C LEU A 12 -13.20 3.74 -5.76
N ILE A 13 -12.20 2.93 -5.36
CA ILE A 13 -11.45 2.08 -6.28
C ILE A 13 -12.36 1.03 -6.93
N LEU A 14 -13.23 0.39 -6.17
CA LEU A 14 -14.19 -0.59 -6.68
C LEU A 14 -15.21 0.06 -7.62
N LEU A 15 -15.74 1.24 -7.28
CA LEU A 15 -16.61 2.01 -8.18
C LEU A 15 -15.91 2.35 -9.48
N ARG A 16 -14.63 2.68 -9.44
CA ARG A 16 -13.83 2.89 -10.65
C ARG A 16 -13.64 1.61 -11.46
N ALA A 17 -13.43 0.48 -10.82
CA ALA A 17 -13.31 -0.82 -11.48
C ALA A 17 -14.59 -1.22 -12.26
N THR A 18 -15.78 -0.74 -11.84
CA THR A 18 -17.04 -0.97 -12.56
C THR A 18 -17.19 -0.10 -13.81
N GLY A 19 -16.21 0.74 -14.16
CA GLY A 19 -16.23 1.58 -15.36
C GLY A 19 -16.93 2.94 -15.17
N ARG A 20 -17.34 3.30 -13.95
CA ARG A 20 -17.81 4.67 -13.67
C ARG A 20 -16.63 5.63 -13.82
N ALA A 21 -16.77 6.59 -14.73
CA ALA A 21 -15.81 7.66 -14.94
C ALA A 21 -15.83 8.60 -13.72
N LEU A 22 -15.02 8.28 -12.72
CA LEU A 22 -14.75 9.23 -11.65
C LEU A 22 -13.84 10.33 -12.21
N PRO A 23 -14.08 11.61 -11.88
CA PRO A 23 -13.26 12.70 -12.36
C PRO A 23 -11.79 12.45 -11.97
N LYS A 24 -10.92 12.43 -12.98
CA LYS A 24 -9.46 12.35 -12.77
C LYS A 24 -9.05 13.61 -12.02
N ARG A 25 -8.81 13.48 -10.75
CA ARG A 25 -8.33 14.59 -9.92
C ARG A 25 -6.84 14.37 -9.71
N GLU A 26 -6.02 15.13 -10.41
CA GLU A 26 -4.57 15.10 -10.19
C GLU A 26 -4.25 15.37 -8.72
N VAL A 27 -3.35 14.57 -8.17
CA VAL A 27 -2.84 14.80 -6.81
C VAL A 27 -1.85 15.96 -6.89
N ARG A 28 -2.35 17.18 -6.73
CA ARG A 28 -1.57 18.41 -6.86
C ARG A 28 -0.46 18.56 -5.80
N ARG A 29 -0.51 17.77 -4.72
CA ARG A 29 0.45 17.82 -3.60
C ARG A 29 0.95 16.41 -3.25
N VAL A 30 1.60 15.77 -4.21
CA VAL A 30 2.23 14.45 -4.01
C VAL A 30 3.20 14.42 -2.83
N PRO A 31 4.06 15.46 -2.60
CA PRO A 31 4.94 15.48 -1.45
C PRO A 31 4.20 15.48 -0.10
N LEU A 32 3.09 16.24 -0.02
CA LEU A 32 2.26 16.26 1.19
C LEU A 32 1.59 14.90 1.44
N LEU A 33 1.12 14.23 0.37
CA LEU A 33 0.58 12.89 0.49
C LEU A 33 1.64 11.90 1.01
N GLY A 34 2.86 11.96 0.46
CA GLY A 34 3.98 11.13 0.91
C GLY A 34 4.34 11.39 2.37
N PHE A 35 4.41 12.66 2.78
CA PHE A 35 4.69 13.02 4.17
C PHE A 35 3.62 12.50 5.14
N VAL A 36 2.34 12.74 4.84
CA VAL A 36 1.22 12.28 5.69
C VAL A 36 1.16 10.76 5.72
N ALA A 37 1.31 10.08 4.56
CA ALA A 37 1.32 8.63 4.50
C ALA A 37 2.49 8.05 5.29
N GLY A 38 3.70 8.61 5.17
CA GLY A 38 4.88 8.18 5.92
C GLY A 38 4.74 8.40 7.43
N LEU A 39 4.11 9.50 7.85
CA LEU A 39 3.84 9.78 9.26
C LEU A 39 2.82 8.80 9.86
N LEU A 40 1.80 8.44 9.09
CA LEU A 40 0.82 7.40 9.46
C LEU A 40 1.48 6.03 9.55
N ASP A 41 2.40 5.71 8.66
CA ASP A 41 3.17 4.46 8.68
C ASP A 41 4.06 4.36 9.92
N ALA A 42 4.80 5.42 10.21
CA ALA A 42 5.67 5.49 11.37
C ALA A 42 4.91 5.37 12.70
N SER A 43 3.65 5.86 12.76
CA SER A 43 2.81 5.82 13.95
C SER A 43 2.02 4.53 14.11
N GLY A 44 1.67 3.85 13.01
CA GLY A 44 0.75 2.71 13.00
C GLY A 44 1.35 1.37 12.53
N GLY A 45 2.59 1.37 12.06
CA GLY A 45 3.29 0.14 11.68
C GLY A 45 2.71 -0.58 10.48
N GLY A 46 2.65 0.04 9.31
CA GLY A 46 2.33 -0.66 8.06
C GLY A 46 1.23 -0.07 7.19
N GLY A 47 1.27 1.23 6.93
CA GLY A 47 0.21 1.86 6.14
C GLY A 47 0.64 2.71 4.94
N TRP A 48 1.94 2.95 4.72
CA TRP A 48 2.37 3.87 3.67
C TRP A 48 1.98 3.40 2.27
N GLY A 49 2.33 2.17 1.93
CA GLY A 49 2.02 1.59 0.63
C GLY A 49 0.51 1.56 0.32
N PRO A 50 -0.33 0.95 1.17
CA PRO A 50 -1.78 0.94 0.99
C PRO A 50 -2.40 2.34 0.93
N VAL A 51 -2.00 3.27 1.79
CA VAL A 51 -2.54 4.65 1.81
C VAL A 51 -2.15 5.41 0.55
N ALA A 52 -0.87 5.40 0.18
CA ALA A 52 -0.38 6.09 -1.02
C ALA A 52 -0.98 5.49 -2.29
N THR A 53 -0.92 4.16 -2.44
CA THR A 53 -1.43 3.45 -3.61
C THR A 53 -2.94 3.65 -3.76
N SER A 54 -3.71 3.43 -2.68
CA SER A 54 -5.17 3.57 -2.73
C SER A 54 -5.60 5.00 -3.02
N THR A 55 -4.93 5.99 -2.45
CA THR A 55 -5.22 7.41 -2.72
C THR A 55 -4.96 7.78 -4.16
N LEU A 56 -3.82 7.37 -4.71
CA LEU A 56 -3.46 7.65 -6.10
C LEU A 56 -4.38 6.92 -7.06
N LEU A 57 -4.72 5.66 -6.80
CA LEU A 57 -5.67 4.89 -7.60
C LEU A 57 -7.07 5.49 -7.54
N ALA A 58 -7.58 5.85 -6.38
CA ALA A 58 -8.89 6.47 -6.24
C ALA A 58 -9.00 7.80 -7.00
N ARG A 59 -7.90 8.55 -7.11
CA ARG A 59 -7.83 9.82 -7.82
C ARG A 59 -7.58 9.71 -9.33
N GLY A 60 -7.48 8.52 -9.86
CA GLY A 60 -7.42 8.32 -11.30
C GLY A 60 -6.04 7.94 -11.84
N GLY A 61 -5.07 7.66 -10.99
CA GLY A 61 -3.77 7.12 -11.39
C GLY A 61 -3.92 5.80 -12.14
N GLN A 62 -3.07 5.57 -13.16
CA GLN A 62 -3.01 4.27 -13.82
C GLN A 62 -2.45 3.24 -12.84
N ALA A 63 -3.10 2.06 -12.73
CA ALA A 63 -2.72 1.07 -11.72
C ALA A 63 -1.26 0.64 -11.84
N ARG A 64 -0.78 0.36 -13.05
CA ARG A 64 0.60 -0.09 -13.27
C ARG A 64 1.65 0.93 -12.87
N THR A 65 1.50 2.17 -13.31
CA THR A 65 2.45 3.25 -12.99
C THR A 65 2.38 3.64 -11.52
N THR A 66 1.18 3.73 -10.96
CA THR A 66 0.98 4.06 -9.54
C THR A 66 1.63 3.01 -8.63
N ILE A 67 1.34 1.73 -8.83
CA ILE A 67 1.92 0.64 -8.03
C ILE A 67 3.43 0.61 -8.20
N GLY A 68 3.94 0.74 -9.44
CA GLY A 68 5.37 0.76 -9.70
C GLY A 68 6.09 1.92 -9.01
N THR A 69 5.54 3.12 -9.07
CA THR A 69 6.14 4.31 -8.45
C THR A 69 6.12 4.23 -6.92
N VAL A 70 5.00 3.78 -6.35
CA VAL A 70 4.88 3.61 -4.89
C VAL A 70 5.86 2.55 -4.39
N ASN A 71 5.95 1.40 -5.06
CA ASN A 71 6.91 0.35 -4.70
C ASN A 71 8.36 0.79 -4.84
N ALA A 72 8.70 1.58 -5.86
CA ALA A 72 10.04 2.13 -6.00
C ALA A 72 10.39 3.09 -4.86
N ALA A 73 9.45 3.95 -4.45
CA ALA A 73 9.63 4.83 -3.31
C ALA A 73 9.74 4.03 -1.99
N GLU A 74 8.90 3.02 -1.81
CA GLU A 74 8.90 2.13 -0.64
C GLU A 74 10.22 1.36 -0.52
N PHE A 75 10.79 0.93 -1.64
CA PHE A 75 12.13 0.31 -1.65
C PHE A 75 13.21 1.24 -1.07
N LEU A 76 13.22 2.52 -1.44
CA LEU A 76 14.18 3.49 -0.90
C LEU A 76 13.98 3.74 0.59
N VAL A 77 12.73 3.82 1.03
CA VAL A 77 12.38 4.00 2.45
C VAL A 77 12.81 2.77 3.26
N THR A 78 12.44 1.57 2.82
CA THR A 78 12.80 0.32 3.51
C THR A 78 14.30 0.08 3.51
N LEU A 79 15.00 0.43 2.45
CA LEU A 79 16.47 0.36 2.41
C LEU A 79 17.10 1.27 3.48
N SER A 80 16.62 2.51 3.61
CA SER A 80 17.09 3.48 4.61
C SER A 80 16.81 2.98 6.03
N ILE A 81 15.61 2.46 6.28
CA ILE A 81 15.22 1.89 7.57
C ILE A 81 16.11 0.67 7.90
N SER A 82 16.27 -0.25 6.95
CA SER A 82 17.09 -1.46 7.12
C SER A 82 18.54 -1.13 7.43
N LEU A 83 19.11 -0.14 6.73
CA LEU A 83 20.47 0.33 6.99
C LEU A 83 20.59 0.94 8.39
N THR A 84 19.63 1.74 8.81
CA THR A 84 19.60 2.33 10.16
C THR A 84 19.51 1.25 11.24
N PHE A 85 18.65 0.24 11.08
CA PHE A 85 18.54 -0.87 12.01
C PHE A 85 19.82 -1.70 12.06
N LEU A 86 20.44 -1.98 10.90
CA LEU A 86 21.69 -2.73 10.84
C LEU A 86 22.83 -2.02 11.58
N LEU A 87 22.92 -0.69 11.44
CA LEU A 87 23.93 0.12 12.11
C LEU A 87 23.67 0.27 13.63
N SER A 88 22.40 0.31 14.05
CA SER A 88 22.01 0.57 15.42
C SER A 88 21.91 -0.70 16.28
N MET A 89 21.39 -1.79 15.74
CA MET A 89 21.09 -3.03 16.49
C MET A 89 22.04 -4.19 16.15
N GLY A 90 22.89 -4.03 15.12
CA GLY A 90 23.76 -5.10 14.65
C GLY A 90 23.00 -6.27 14.03
N VAL A 91 23.69 -7.36 13.79
CA VAL A 91 23.26 -8.47 12.91
C VAL A 91 22.66 -9.63 13.72
N ARG A 92 21.81 -9.36 14.70
CA ARG A 92 21.30 -10.40 15.62
C ARG A 92 20.34 -11.43 14.99
N HIS A 93 19.70 -11.10 13.84
CA HIS A 93 18.69 -11.96 13.19
C HIS A 93 18.90 -12.04 11.69
N LEU A 94 20.16 -12.23 11.26
CA LEU A 94 20.54 -12.32 9.84
C LEU A 94 19.76 -13.38 9.08
N GLU A 95 19.48 -14.52 9.70
CA GLU A 95 18.76 -15.62 9.08
C GLU A 95 17.35 -15.22 8.64
N ILE A 96 16.64 -14.46 9.49
CA ILE A 96 15.30 -13.95 9.18
C ILE A 96 15.36 -12.90 8.08
N VAL A 97 16.34 -11.98 8.16
CA VAL A 97 16.53 -10.92 7.16
C VAL A 97 16.88 -11.53 5.80
N LEU A 98 17.79 -12.50 5.76
CA LEU A 98 18.17 -13.19 4.53
C LEU A 98 16.99 -13.97 3.93
N GLY A 99 16.20 -14.66 4.75
CA GLY A 99 15.01 -15.38 4.30
C GLY A 99 13.99 -14.45 3.66
N LEU A 100 13.70 -13.30 4.29
CA LEU A 100 12.80 -12.29 3.75
C LEU A 100 13.36 -11.65 2.47
N LEU A 101 14.65 -11.39 2.41
CA LEU A 101 15.32 -10.80 1.26
C LEU A 101 15.26 -11.74 0.05
N VAL A 102 15.63 -13.00 0.24
CA VAL A 102 15.56 -14.03 -0.83
C VAL A 102 14.12 -14.22 -1.30
N GLY A 103 13.15 -14.35 -0.35
CA GLY A 103 11.74 -14.46 -0.68
C GLY A 103 11.22 -13.26 -1.48
N GLY A 104 11.57 -12.04 -1.06
CA GLY A 104 11.20 -10.81 -1.76
C GLY A 104 11.84 -10.69 -3.15
N MET A 105 13.12 -11.04 -3.29
CA MET A 105 13.83 -11.02 -4.57
C MET A 105 13.23 -12.00 -5.59
N LEU A 106 12.75 -13.14 -5.14
CA LEU A 106 12.07 -14.12 -6.02
C LEU A 106 10.63 -13.71 -6.33
N ALA A 107 9.90 -13.17 -5.36
CA ALA A 107 8.50 -12.79 -5.51
C ALA A 107 8.31 -11.51 -6.36
N ALA A 108 9.23 -10.54 -6.26
CA ALA A 108 9.08 -9.25 -6.93
C ALA A 108 9.02 -9.36 -8.47
N PRO A 109 9.90 -10.08 -9.18
CA PRO A 109 9.81 -10.23 -10.63
C PRO A 109 8.57 -11.01 -11.05
N LEU A 110 8.14 -12.02 -10.28
CA LEU A 110 6.90 -12.77 -10.55
C LEU A 110 5.68 -11.86 -10.45
N ALA A 111 5.60 -11.04 -9.40
CA ALA A 111 4.53 -10.06 -9.24
C ALA A 111 4.52 -9.02 -10.38
N ALA A 112 5.69 -8.52 -10.79
CA ALA A 112 5.81 -7.55 -11.89
C ALA A 112 5.34 -8.13 -13.23
N VAL A 113 5.68 -9.38 -13.53
CA VAL A 113 5.22 -10.08 -14.75
C VAL A 113 3.72 -10.30 -14.70
N LEU A 114 3.19 -10.71 -13.54
CA LEU A 114 1.76 -10.96 -13.35
C LEU A 114 0.96 -9.68 -13.57
N VAL A 115 1.36 -8.57 -12.96
CA VAL A 115 0.67 -7.26 -13.11
C VAL A 115 0.71 -6.75 -14.55
N LYS A 116 1.77 -7.02 -15.31
CA LYS A 116 1.84 -6.65 -16.74
C LYS A 116 0.84 -7.41 -17.60
N ARG A 117 0.51 -8.65 -17.25
CA ARG A 117 -0.41 -9.52 -18.04
C ARG A 117 -1.87 -9.33 -17.66
N VAL A 118 -2.15 -8.82 -16.45
CA VAL A 118 -3.52 -8.64 -15.96
C VAL A 118 -4.11 -7.32 -16.48
N ARG A 119 -5.37 -7.33 -16.89
CA ARG A 119 -6.11 -6.12 -17.29
C ARG A 119 -6.23 -5.17 -16.09
N GLU A 120 -6.08 -3.88 -16.31
CA GLU A 120 -6.13 -2.85 -15.26
C GLU A 120 -7.37 -2.97 -14.36
N ARG A 121 -8.52 -3.31 -14.93
CA ARG A 121 -9.77 -3.53 -14.20
C ARG A 121 -9.63 -4.58 -13.10
N TRP A 122 -8.99 -5.71 -13.38
CA TRP A 122 -8.81 -6.78 -12.42
C TRP A 122 -7.81 -6.40 -11.31
N VAL A 123 -6.80 -5.63 -11.65
CA VAL A 123 -5.86 -5.08 -10.67
C VAL A 123 -6.59 -4.14 -9.72
N LEU A 124 -7.44 -3.25 -10.24
CA LEU A 124 -8.26 -2.36 -9.41
C LEU A 124 -9.24 -3.13 -8.51
N VAL A 125 -9.89 -4.18 -9.03
CA VAL A 125 -10.78 -5.03 -8.23
C VAL A 125 -9.99 -5.74 -7.12
N ALA A 126 -8.85 -6.34 -7.44
CA ALA A 126 -8.02 -7.04 -6.46
C ALA A 126 -7.55 -6.11 -5.34
N VAL A 127 -7.03 -4.94 -5.70
CA VAL A 127 -6.60 -3.93 -4.71
C VAL A 127 -7.79 -3.42 -3.89
N GLY A 128 -8.91 -3.11 -4.55
CA GLY A 128 -10.11 -2.62 -3.86
C GLY A 128 -10.67 -3.63 -2.87
N VAL A 129 -10.77 -4.91 -3.25
CA VAL A 129 -11.26 -5.99 -2.38
C VAL A 129 -10.30 -6.23 -1.21
N LEU A 130 -8.99 -6.25 -1.47
CA LEU A 130 -7.97 -6.43 -0.44
C LEU A 130 -8.03 -5.30 0.60
N VAL A 131 -8.03 -4.05 0.15
CA VAL A 131 -8.09 -2.87 1.04
C VAL A 131 -9.42 -2.85 1.80
N LEU A 132 -10.53 -3.20 1.15
CA LEU A 132 -11.84 -3.31 1.80
C LEU A 132 -11.82 -4.37 2.90
N GLY A 133 -11.32 -5.57 2.62
CA GLY A 133 -11.26 -6.69 3.56
C GLY A 133 -10.42 -6.34 4.80
N ILE A 134 -9.22 -5.79 4.58
CA ILE A 134 -8.32 -5.37 5.68
C ILE A 134 -8.98 -4.26 6.51
N SER A 135 -9.59 -3.28 5.85
CA SER A 135 -10.24 -2.17 6.55
C SER A 135 -11.43 -2.62 7.39
N LEU A 136 -12.27 -3.51 6.86
CA LEU A 136 -13.41 -4.08 7.59
C LEU A 136 -12.94 -4.92 8.80
N TYR A 137 -11.92 -5.76 8.60
CA TYR A 137 -11.36 -6.57 9.68
C TYR A 137 -10.83 -5.69 10.83
N GLN A 138 -10.10 -4.64 10.51
CA GLN A 138 -9.50 -3.73 11.49
C GLN A 138 -10.56 -2.85 12.17
N VAL A 139 -11.54 -2.34 11.42
CA VAL A 139 -12.64 -1.56 12.00
C VAL A 139 -13.51 -2.46 12.90
N GLY A 140 -13.85 -3.67 12.46
CA GLY A 140 -14.62 -4.63 13.26
C GLY A 140 -13.89 -5.03 14.54
N GLY A 141 -12.58 -5.33 14.45
CA GLY A 141 -11.77 -5.64 15.62
C GLY A 141 -11.60 -4.47 16.58
N ALA A 142 -11.55 -3.23 16.08
CA ALA A 142 -11.51 -2.04 16.93
C ALA A 142 -12.86 -1.82 17.65
N LEU A 143 -13.97 -2.02 16.93
CA LEU A 143 -15.32 -1.90 17.50
C LEU A 143 -15.56 -2.96 18.59
N TYR A 144 -15.16 -4.20 18.34
CA TYR A 144 -15.27 -5.29 19.30
C TYR A 144 -14.51 -5.00 20.61
N ARG A 145 -13.30 -4.44 20.49
CA ARG A 145 -12.49 -4.03 21.67
C ARG A 145 -13.02 -2.81 22.40
N TRP A 146 -13.88 -2.03 21.78
CA TRP A 146 -14.47 -0.83 22.39
C TRP A 146 -15.82 -1.10 23.06
N LEU A 147 -16.50 -2.16 22.63
CA LEU A 147 -17.82 -2.57 23.15
C LEU A 147 -17.75 -3.67 24.24
N GLY A 148 -16.60 -4.35 24.38
CA GLY A 148 -16.34 -5.36 25.41
C GLY A 148 -15.30 -4.92 26.42
#